data_a99df218e3faacaa3d02a73239a470ad
#
_entry.id   a99df218e3faacaa3d02a73239a470ad
#
_cell.length_a   1.000
_cell.length_b   1.000
_cell.length_c   1.000
_cell.angle_alpha   90.00
_cell.angle_beta   90.00
_cell.angle_gamma   90.00
#
_symmetry.space_group_name_H-M   'P 1'
#
loop_
_entity.id
_entity.type
_entity.pdbx_description
1 polymer ?
#
loop_
_entity_poly.entity_id
_entity_poly.type
_entity_poly.pdbx_seq_one_letter_code
_entity_poly.pdbx_strand_id
1 'polypeptide(L)'
;SGYLLISENANEIKTAINERKTFIIRTAIFVGIVIFIFSLVLNRYFLKPIKNLVNFTQSIKERSKKRVDLTNLVKRNDELGMLSHSLSDMTNELQKRVNTAENFSTDLVHEIRNPLASLKSASEILSETSSNSEKEKLVKILSHDVERIERLITDYSQMLKDEVAITQEQMKNIDLEEVINSVVDDFNGI
;
A
#
# COMPACT_ATOMS: atom_id res chain seq x y z
N SER A 1 69.34 26.02 -65.37
CA SER A 1 68.24 26.33 -64.44
C SER A 1 66.98 25.69 -64.95
N GLY A 2 66.62 24.57 -64.37
CA GLY A 2 65.33 23.88 -64.65
C GLY A 2 64.30 24.22 -63.59
N TYR A 3 63.16 24.74 -63.97
CA TYR A 3 62.02 24.96 -63.09
C TYR A 3 61.10 23.74 -63.17
N LEU A 4 60.87 23.08 -62.03
CA LEU A 4 59.88 21.99 -61.89
C LEU A 4 58.53 22.64 -61.55
N LEU A 5 57.58 22.64 -62.47
CA LEU A 5 56.19 23.06 -62.21
C LEU A 5 55.42 21.85 -61.72
N ILE A 6 55.18 21.79 -60.40
CA ILE A 6 54.26 20.83 -59.82
C ILE A 6 52.87 21.45 -59.90
N SER A 7 52.05 21.00 -60.88
CA SER A 7 50.61 21.34 -60.96
C SER A 7 49.84 20.31 -60.23
N GLU A 8 49.51 20.54 -58.97
CA GLU A 8 48.61 19.71 -58.16
C GLU A 8 47.18 20.03 -58.59
N ASN A 9 46.42 18.98 -58.92
CA ASN A 9 45.10 19.12 -59.50
C ASN A 9 44.06 19.51 -58.37
N ALA A 10 43.86 20.81 -58.18
CA ALA A 10 43.01 21.42 -57.18
C ALA A 10 41.56 20.90 -57.24
N ASN A 11 41.13 20.29 -58.35
CA ASN A 11 39.84 19.71 -58.48
C ASN A 11 39.72 18.36 -57.76
N GLU A 12 40.76 17.53 -57.74
CA GLU A 12 40.80 16.27 -57.01
C GLU A 12 40.72 16.49 -55.49
N ILE A 13 41.42 17.51 -55.02
CA ILE A 13 41.37 17.89 -53.60
C ILE A 13 39.94 18.36 -53.19
N LYS A 14 39.29 19.20 -54.04
CA LYS A 14 37.91 19.66 -53.80
C LYS A 14 36.90 18.53 -53.82
N THR A 15 37.00 17.55 -54.73
CA THR A 15 36.11 16.37 -54.77
C THR A 15 36.31 15.52 -53.54
N ALA A 16 37.52 15.22 -53.10
CA ALA A 16 37.81 14.45 -51.88
C ALA A 16 37.29 15.16 -50.62
N ILE A 17 37.38 16.47 -50.52
CA ILE A 17 36.79 17.25 -49.42
C ILE A 17 35.29 17.19 -49.43
N ASN A 18 34.65 17.31 -50.59
CA ASN A 18 33.21 17.25 -50.72
C ASN A 18 32.65 15.86 -50.39
N GLU A 19 33.30 14.79 -50.83
CA GLU A 19 32.93 13.40 -50.47
C GLU A 19 33.03 13.17 -48.95
N ARG A 20 34.14 13.61 -48.31
CA ARG A 20 34.28 13.52 -46.83
C ARG A 20 33.20 14.32 -46.11
N LYS A 21 32.91 15.55 -46.55
CA LYS A 21 31.88 16.41 -45.99
C LYS A 21 30.50 15.76 -46.12
N THR A 22 30.18 15.20 -47.26
CA THR A 22 28.91 14.48 -47.49
C THR A 22 28.81 13.23 -46.64
N PHE A 23 29.90 12.48 -46.49
CA PHE A 23 29.97 11.31 -45.60
C PHE A 23 29.72 11.69 -44.15
N ILE A 24 30.37 12.74 -43.63
CA ILE A 24 30.18 13.23 -42.26
C ILE A 24 28.73 13.67 -42.02
N ILE A 25 28.13 14.40 -42.96
CA ILE A 25 26.74 14.85 -42.84
C ILE A 25 25.79 13.65 -42.81
N ARG A 26 25.98 12.67 -43.71
CA ARG A 26 25.15 11.47 -43.75
C ARG A 26 25.25 10.65 -42.46
N THR A 27 26.47 10.48 -41.93
CA THR A 27 26.70 9.77 -40.65
C THR A 27 26.06 10.52 -39.48
N ALA A 28 26.19 11.84 -39.44
CA ALA A 28 25.56 12.66 -38.39
C ALA A 28 24.04 12.58 -38.41
N ILE A 29 23.42 12.62 -39.59
CA ILE A 29 21.98 12.47 -39.76
C ILE A 29 21.54 11.06 -39.31
N PHE A 30 22.25 10.00 -39.71
CA PHE A 30 21.95 8.65 -39.35
C PHE A 30 21.98 8.44 -37.82
N VAL A 31 23.07 8.91 -37.17
CA VAL A 31 23.21 8.87 -35.71
C VAL A 31 22.06 9.67 -35.03
N GLY A 32 21.73 10.85 -35.55
CA GLY A 32 20.62 11.66 -35.05
C GLY A 32 19.29 10.92 -35.10
N ILE A 33 18.99 10.22 -36.20
CA ILE A 33 17.79 9.41 -36.37
C ILE A 33 17.77 8.26 -35.35
N VAL A 34 18.90 7.56 -35.18
CA VAL A 34 19.00 6.45 -34.21
C VAL A 34 18.73 6.91 -32.79
N ILE A 35 19.36 8.04 -32.38
CA ILE A 35 19.14 8.64 -31.06
C ILE A 35 17.67 9.05 -30.88
N PHE A 36 17.06 9.63 -31.88
CA PHE A 36 15.65 10.05 -31.86
C PHE A 36 14.71 8.86 -31.66
N ILE A 37 14.89 7.80 -32.45
CA ILE A 37 14.09 6.55 -32.31
C ILE A 37 14.30 5.94 -30.93
N PHE A 38 15.54 5.85 -30.46
CA PHE A 38 15.86 5.32 -29.14
C PHE A 38 15.18 6.14 -28.02
N SER A 39 15.19 7.47 -28.13
CA SER A 39 14.52 8.37 -27.18
C SER A 39 13.01 8.14 -27.13
N LEU A 40 12.36 7.93 -28.29
CA LEU A 40 10.93 7.62 -28.36
C LEU A 40 10.61 6.28 -27.68
N VAL A 41 11.43 5.27 -27.96
CA VAL A 41 11.28 3.94 -27.33
C VAL A 41 11.45 4.03 -25.82
N LEU A 42 12.51 4.69 -25.35
CA LEU A 42 12.78 4.86 -23.93
C LEU A 42 11.64 5.59 -23.20
N ASN A 43 11.14 6.66 -23.81
CA ASN A 43 10.01 7.41 -23.24
C ASN A 43 8.75 6.55 -23.11
N ARG A 44 8.41 5.77 -24.16
CA ARG A 44 7.18 4.99 -24.19
C ARG A 44 7.26 3.74 -23.31
N TYR A 45 8.37 3.02 -23.30
CA TYR A 45 8.51 1.72 -22.64
C TYR A 45 8.98 1.80 -21.17
N PHE A 46 9.66 2.89 -20.79
CA PHE A 46 10.23 3.06 -19.45
C PHE A 46 9.71 4.30 -18.74
N LEU A 47 9.87 5.50 -19.28
CA LEU A 47 9.56 6.73 -18.55
C LEU A 47 8.05 6.84 -18.23
N LYS A 48 7.21 6.59 -19.22
CA LYS A 48 5.75 6.68 -19.03
C LYS A 48 5.22 5.67 -18.02
N PRO A 49 5.59 4.38 -18.06
CA PRO A 49 5.25 3.41 -17.02
C PRO A 49 5.70 3.81 -15.61
N ILE A 50 6.96 4.23 -15.46
CA ILE A 50 7.49 4.67 -14.18
C ILE A 50 6.71 5.88 -13.64
N LYS A 51 6.40 6.86 -14.49
CA LYS A 51 5.57 8.01 -14.09
C LYS A 51 4.17 7.58 -13.63
N ASN A 52 3.57 6.58 -14.26
CA ASN A 52 2.27 6.04 -13.84
C ASN A 52 2.36 5.38 -12.46
N LEU A 53 3.43 4.63 -12.16
CA LEU A 53 3.66 4.04 -10.83
C LEU A 53 3.83 5.12 -9.75
N VAL A 54 4.60 6.16 -10.04
CA VAL A 54 4.77 7.31 -9.13
C VAL A 54 3.42 8.00 -8.86
N ASN A 55 2.65 8.28 -9.91
CA ASN A 55 1.32 8.90 -9.78
C ASN A 55 0.36 8.02 -8.99
N PHE A 56 0.42 6.69 -9.17
CA PHE A 56 -0.38 5.74 -8.40
C PHE A 56 -0.03 5.81 -6.91
N THR A 57 1.25 5.74 -6.56
CA THR A 57 1.70 5.84 -5.17
C THR A 57 1.28 7.18 -4.54
N GLN A 58 1.38 8.27 -5.30
CA GLN A 58 0.95 9.58 -4.82
C GLN A 58 -0.57 9.66 -4.61
N SER A 59 -1.37 9.05 -5.50
CA SER A 59 -2.83 9.00 -5.35
C SER A 59 -3.28 8.24 -4.09
N ILE A 60 -2.54 7.21 -3.69
CA ILE A 60 -2.76 6.49 -2.43
C ILE A 60 -2.47 7.40 -1.24
N LYS A 61 -1.31 8.06 -1.25
CA LYS A 61 -0.91 8.98 -0.17
C LYS A 61 -1.93 10.12 0.05
N GLU A 62 -2.47 10.67 -1.02
CA GLU A 62 -3.42 11.77 -0.98
C GLU A 62 -4.87 11.33 -0.73
N ARG A 63 -5.12 10.03 -0.50
CA ARG A 63 -6.48 9.44 -0.39
C ARG A 63 -7.39 9.87 -1.56
N SER A 64 -6.81 10.10 -2.72
CA SER A 64 -7.53 10.59 -3.89
C SER A 64 -8.54 9.54 -4.37
N LYS A 65 -9.79 9.95 -4.59
CA LYS A 65 -10.82 9.08 -5.20
C LYS A 65 -10.47 8.67 -6.63
N LYS A 66 -9.55 9.39 -7.28
CA LYS A 66 -9.10 9.11 -8.63
C LYS A 66 -7.91 8.15 -8.59
N ARG A 67 -8.20 6.86 -8.49
CA ARG A 67 -7.17 5.81 -8.58
C ARG A 67 -6.57 5.81 -9.98
N VAL A 68 -5.25 5.85 -10.07
CA VAL A 68 -4.54 5.63 -11.32
C VAL A 68 -4.65 4.14 -11.67
N ASP A 69 -5.16 3.84 -12.86
CA ASP A 69 -5.32 2.46 -13.31
C ASP A 69 -3.96 1.84 -13.68
N LEU A 70 -3.57 0.81 -12.96
CA LEU A 70 -2.36 0.02 -13.21
C LEU A 70 -2.62 -1.24 -14.06
N THR A 71 -3.83 -1.49 -14.53
CA THR A 71 -4.22 -2.73 -15.24
C THR A 71 -3.28 -3.05 -16.39
N ASN A 72 -2.86 -2.04 -17.15
CA ASN A 72 -1.93 -2.21 -18.26
C ASN A 72 -0.49 -2.51 -17.83
N LEU A 73 -0.10 -2.10 -16.63
CA LEU A 73 1.24 -2.35 -16.08
C LEU A 73 1.32 -3.73 -15.42
N VAL A 74 0.29 -4.13 -14.71
CA VAL A 74 0.19 -5.46 -14.06
C VAL A 74 0.19 -6.60 -15.10
N LYS A 75 -0.30 -6.35 -16.33
CA LYS A 75 -0.29 -7.35 -17.43
C LYS A 75 1.07 -7.53 -18.10
N ARG A 76 2.10 -6.77 -17.72
CA ARG A 76 3.45 -6.92 -18.28
C ARG A 76 4.15 -8.12 -17.65
N ASN A 77 4.97 -8.81 -18.46
CA ASN A 77 5.76 -9.97 -18.04
C ASN A 77 7.24 -9.61 -17.80
N ASP A 78 7.51 -8.36 -17.43
CA ASP A 78 8.85 -7.86 -17.12
C ASP A 78 8.93 -7.36 -15.65
N GLU A 79 10.09 -6.83 -15.26
CA GLU A 79 10.36 -6.32 -13.90
C GLU A 79 9.40 -5.20 -13.50
N LEU A 80 8.96 -4.37 -14.45
CA LEU A 80 7.96 -3.33 -14.20
C LEU A 80 6.57 -3.93 -13.96
N GLY A 81 6.24 -5.03 -14.61
CA GLY A 81 5.02 -5.79 -14.37
C GLY A 81 5.02 -6.39 -12.97
N MET A 82 6.12 -7.04 -12.58
CA MET A 82 6.28 -7.63 -11.24
C MET A 82 6.21 -6.57 -10.15
N LEU A 83 6.87 -5.42 -10.33
CA LEU A 83 6.80 -4.29 -9.40
C LEU A 83 5.37 -3.74 -9.29
N SER A 84 4.66 -3.62 -10.43
CA SER A 84 3.28 -3.14 -10.45
C SER A 84 2.33 -4.08 -9.71
N HIS A 85 2.54 -5.40 -9.84
CA HIS A 85 1.79 -6.43 -9.13
C HIS A 85 2.01 -6.32 -7.62
N SER A 86 3.27 -6.33 -7.19
CA SER A 86 3.63 -6.22 -5.77
C SER A 86 3.09 -4.93 -5.14
N LEU A 87 3.14 -3.81 -5.86
CA LEU A 87 2.60 -2.54 -5.39
C LEU A 87 1.06 -2.57 -5.29
N SER A 88 0.39 -3.21 -6.24
CA SER A 88 -1.06 -3.41 -6.22
C SER A 88 -1.49 -4.27 -5.04
N ASP A 89 -0.80 -5.39 -4.81
CA ASP A 89 -1.10 -6.31 -3.71
C ASP A 89 -0.89 -5.64 -2.35
N MET A 90 0.22 -4.94 -2.17
CA MET A 90 0.49 -4.18 -0.95
C MET A 90 -0.59 -3.11 -0.70
N THR A 91 -1.05 -2.45 -1.76
CA THR A 91 -2.10 -1.42 -1.63
C THR A 91 -3.44 -2.02 -1.25
N ASN A 92 -3.80 -3.16 -1.84
CA ASN A 92 -5.02 -3.88 -1.53
C ASN A 92 -5.02 -4.39 -0.09
N GLU A 93 -3.90 -4.93 0.37
CA GLU A 93 -3.72 -5.36 1.76
C GLU A 93 -3.83 -4.19 2.73
N LEU A 94 -3.17 -3.06 2.43
CA LEU A 94 -3.29 -1.84 3.24
C LEU A 94 -4.74 -1.35 3.30
N GLN A 95 -5.46 -1.32 2.18
CA GLN A 95 -6.86 -0.90 2.14
C GLN A 95 -7.75 -1.85 2.96
N LYS A 96 -7.51 -3.16 2.89
CA LYS A 96 -8.21 -4.15 3.70
C LYS A 96 -8.02 -3.88 5.19
N ARG A 97 -6.77 -3.63 5.62
CA ARG A 97 -6.46 -3.30 7.03
C ARG A 97 -7.13 -2.00 7.48
N VAL A 98 -7.12 -0.96 6.65
CA VAL A 98 -7.81 0.30 6.95
C VAL A 98 -9.32 0.08 7.11
N ASN A 99 -9.95 -0.64 6.18
CA ASN A 99 -11.39 -0.93 6.26
C ASN A 99 -11.73 -1.77 7.52
N THR A 100 -10.90 -2.76 7.84
CA THR A 100 -11.06 -3.55 9.07
C THR A 100 -10.97 -2.67 10.31
N ALA A 101 -9.99 -1.77 10.38
CA ALA A 101 -9.83 -0.84 11.50
C ALA A 101 -10.99 0.17 11.60
N GLU A 102 -11.52 0.66 10.47
CA GLU A 102 -12.67 1.57 10.44
C GLU A 102 -13.96 0.88 10.92
N ASN A 103 -14.24 -0.33 10.43
CA ASN A 103 -15.39 -1.12 10.87
C ASN A 103 -15.29 -1.41 12.36
N PHE A 104 -14.15 -1.89 12.80
CA PHE A 104 -13.84 -2.18 14.18
C PHE A 104 -14.06 -0.96 15.10
N SER A 105 -13.54 0.21 14.72
CA SER A 105 -13.76 1.44 15.48
C SER A 105 -15.25 1.83 15.55
N THR A 106 -15.98 1.62 14.48
CA THR A 106 -17.42 1.92 14.40
C THR A 106 -18.21 1.00 15.33
N ASP A 107 -17.93 -0.30 15.29
CA ASP A 107 -18.59 -1.30 16.13
C ASP A 107 -18.31 -1.04 17.61
N LEU A 108 -17.06 -0.77 17.98
CA LEU A 108 -16.66 -0.40 19.35
C LEU A 108 -17.44 0.81 19.86
N VAL A 109 -17.53 1.88 19.04
CA VAL A 109 -18.28 3.08 19.43
C VAL A 109 -19.76 2.77 19.67
N HIS A 110 -20.37 1.92 18.83
CA HIS A 110 -21.76 1.53 19.01
C HIS A 110 -21.96 0.67 20.26
N GLU A 111 -21.08 -0.29 20.51
CA GLU A 111 -21.17 -1.18 21.67
C GLU A 111 -20.88 -0.49 22.99
N ILE A 112 -20.04 0.55 23.03
CA ILE A 112 -19.81 1.37 24.22
C ILE A 112 -20.96 2.38 24.44
N ARG A 113 -21.54 2.91 23.38
CA ARG A 113 -22.65 3.90 23.51
C ARG A 113 -23.86 3.35 24.24
N ASN A 114 -24.17 2.07 24.04
CA ASN A 114 -25.33 1.42 24.67
C ASN A 114 -25.23 1.39 26.19
N PRO A 115 -24.18 0.82 26.82
CA PRO A 115 -24.05 0.84 28.27
C PRO A 115 -23.87 2.26 28.82
N LEU A 116 -23.22 3.19 28.10
CA LEU A 116 -23.15 4.59 28.52
C LEU A 116 -24.52 5.27 28.58
N ALA A 117 -25.42 4.97 27.65
CA ALA A 117 -26.78 5.48 27.69
C ALA A 117 -27.57 4.91 28.88
N SER A 118 -27.40 3.61 29.16
CA SER A 118 -28.00 2.95 30.33
C SER A 118 -27.45 3.52 31.65
N LEU A 119 -26.11 3.70 31.76
CA LEU A 119 -25.47 4.33 32.91
C LEU A 119 -26.01 5.75 33.15
N LYS A 120 -26.17 6.54 32.09
CA LYS A 120 -26.74 7.90 32.20
C LYS A 120 -28.14 7.86 32.74
N SER A 121 -29.03 7.04 32.15
CA SER A 121 -30.42 6.93 32.59
C SER A 121 -30.55 6.41 34.02
N ALA A 122 -29.77 5.39 34.38
CA ALA A 122 -29.78 4.83 35.75
C ALA A 122 -29.26 5.88 36.77
N SER A 123 -28.26 6.68 36.41
CA SER A 123 -27.75 7.77 37.26
C SER A 123 -28.78 8.91 37.46
N GLU A 124 -29.51 9.28 36.40
CA GLU A 124 -30.60 10.28 36.48
C GLU A 124 -31.72 9.80 37.43
N ILE A 125 -32.20 8.56 37.27
CA ILE A 125 -33.23 7.98 38.13
C ILE A 125 -32.74 7.81 39.57
N LEU A 126 -31.47 7.42 39.77
CA LEU A 126 -30.85 7.27 41.09
C LEU A 126 -30.86 8.59 41.88
N SER A 127 -30.70 9.75 41.19
CA SER A 127 -30.75 11.04 41.82
C SER A 127 -32.16 11.47 42.27
N GLU A 128 -33.19 10.93 41.64
CA GLU A 128 -34.59 11.32 41.88
C GLU A 128 -35.33 10.35 42.85
N THR A 129 -34.89 9.08 42.91
CA THR A 129 -35.55 8.07 43.72
C THR A 129 -35.23 8.18 45.20
N SER A 130 -36.27 8.04 46.06
CA SER A 130 -36.11 7.96 47.52
C SER A 130 -36.18 6.53 48.05
N SER A 131 -36.54 5.55 47.23
CA SER A 131 -36.68 4.15 47.60
C SER A 131 -35.34 3.43 47.70
N ASN A 132 -34.99 2.89 48.86
CA ASN A 132 -33.75 2.13 49.03
C ASN A 132 -33.68 0.89 48.14
N SER A 133 -34.83 0.19 47.94
CA SER A 133 -34.87 -1.00 47.07
C SER A 133 -34.62 -0.67 45.61
N GLU A 134 -35.10 0.49 45.12
CA GLU A 134 -34.82 0.97 43.76
C GLU A 134 -33.39 1.41 43.61
N LYS A 135 -32.80 2.07 44.61
CA LYS A 135 -31.39 2.43 44.62
C LYS A 135 -30.47 1.24 44.47
N GLU A 136 -30.73 0.15 45.20
CA GLU A 136 -29.96 -1.09 45.10
C GLU A 136 -30.03 -1.71 43.70
N LYS A 137 -31.21 -1.69 43.07
CA LYS A 137 -31.35 -2.21 41.69
C LYS A 137 -30.59 -1.35 40.70
N LEU A 138 -30.68 -0.03 40.81
CA LEU A 138 -29.96 0.92 39.93
C LEU A 138 -28.44 0.80 40.08
N VAL A 139 -27.93 0.65 41.31
CA VAL A 139 -26.50 0.42 41.55
C VAL A 139 -26.03 -0.88 40.90
N LYS A 140 -26.82 -1.96 40.94
CA LYS A 140 -26.51 -3.22 40.25
C LYS A 140 -26.43 -3.03 38.73
N ILE A 141 -27.35 -2.28 38.14
CA ILE A 141 -27.34 -1.95 36.70
C ILE A 141 -26.06 -1.16 36.36
N LEU A 142 -25.75 -0.15 37.16
CA LEU A 142 -24.54 0.66 36.95
C LEU A 142 -23.27 -0.20 37.02
N SER A 143 -23.12 -1.05 38.02
CA SER A 143 -21.98 -1.97 38.16
C SER A 143 -21.86 -2.91 36.97
N HIS A 144 -22.98 -3.51 36.55
CA HIS A 144 -23.00 -4.43 35.42
C HIS A 144 -22.59 -3.75 34.09
N ASP A 145 -23.07 -2.52 33.87
CA ASP A 145 -22.72 -1.79 32.65
C ASP A 145 -21.26 -1.34 32.65
N VAL A 146 -20.69 -0.98 33.81
CA VAL A 146 -19.24 -0.71 33.94
C VAL A 146 -18.41 -1.96 33.63
N GLU A 147 -18.74 -3.12 34.24
CA GLU A 147 -18.07 -4.39 33.97
C GLU A 147 -18.17 -4.81 32.50
N ARG A 148 -19.30 -4.49 31.85
CA ARG A 148 -19.47 -4.73 30.41
C ARG A 148 -18.53 -3.87 29.58
N ILE A 149 -18.37 -2.57 29.92
CA ILE A 149 -17.44 -1.68 29.24
C ILE A 149 -15.99 -2.16 29.43
N GLU A 150 -15.62 -2.55 30.66
CA GLU A 150 -14.28 -3.09 30.95
C GLU A 150 -13.98 -4.35 30.10
N ARG A 151 -14.93 -5.26 30.02
CA ARG A 151 -14.80 -6.45 29.13
C ARG A 151 -14.63 -6.05 27.68
N LEU A 152 -15.49 -5.20 27.17
CA LEU A 152 -15.36 -4.73 25.77
C LEU A 152 -13.96 -4.17 25.50
N ILE A 153 -13.44 -3.29 26.38
CA ILE A 153 -12.11 -2.71 26.21
C ILE A 153 -11.02 -3.79 26.24
N THR A 154 -11.15 -4.76 27.13
CA THR A 154 -10.17 -5.85 27.28
C THR A 154 -10.20 -6.76 26.05
N ASP A 155 -11.37 -7.20 25.61
CA ASP A 155 -11.56 -8.08 24.46
C ASP A 155 -11.04 -7.41 23.17
N TYR A 156 -11.34 -6.12 23.01
CA TYR A 156 -10.84 -5.34 21.87
C TYR A 156 -9.33 -5.13 21.94
N SER A 157 -8.76 -4.90 23.11
CA SER A 157 -7.30 -4.80 23.27
C SER A 157 -6.60 -6.13 22.94
N GLN A 158 -7.18 -7.25 23.35
CA GLN A 158 -6.64 -8.58 23.04
C GLN A 158 -6.71 -8.87 21.55
N MET A 159 -7.85 -8.62 20.91
CA MET A 159 -8.03 -8.81 19.47
C MET A 159 -7.01 -8.00 18.64
N LEU A 160 -6.70 -6.76 19.05
CA LEU A 160 -5.66 -5.96 18.39
C LEU A 160 -4.26 -6.58 18.55
N LYS A 161 -3.95 -7.15 19.72
CA LYS A 161 -2.68 -7.85 19.94
C LYS A 161 -2.59 -9.10 19.10
N ASP A 162 -3.67 -9.87 19.00
CA ASP A 162 -3.74 -11.10 18.21
C ASP A 162 -3.57 -10.80 16.70
N GLU A 163 -4.19 -9.74 16.19
CA GLU A 163 -4.01 -9.29 14.79
C GLU A 163 -2.55 -8.92 14.50
N VAL A 164 -1.87 -8.26 15.44
CA VAL A 164 -0.44 -7.94 15.31
C VAL A 164 0.40 -9.21 15.35
N ALA A 165 0.11 -10.14 16.27
CA ALA A 165 0.84 -11.40 16.42
C ALA A 165 0.71 -12.26 15.15
N ILE A 166 -0.51 -12.45 14.61
CA ILE A 166 -0.76 -13.18 13.35
C ILE A 166 0.03 -12.57 12.18
N THR A 167 0.21 -11.26 12.19
CA THR A 167 0.92 -10.56 11.10
C THR A 167 2.44 -10.68 11.19
N GLN A 168 2.99 -10.84 12.39
CA GLN A 168 4.42 -10.88 12.65
C GLN A 168 4.99 -12.30 12.78
N GLU A 169 4.17 -13.26 13.18
CA GLU A 169 4.63 -14.64 13.36
C GLU A 169 4.69 -15.38 12.02
N GLN A 170 5.78 -16.11 11.84
CA GLN A 170 5.92 -17.02 10.69
C GLN A 170 5.11 -18.28 10.94
N MET A 171 4.40 -18.74 9.91
CA MET A 171 3.73 -20.03 9.93
C MET A 171 4.73 -21.14 10.25
N LYS A 172 4.48 -21.87 11.33
CA LYS A 172 5.26 -23.05 11.76
C LYS A 172 4.38 -24.29 11.63
N ASN A 173 5.03 -25.41 11.27
CA ASN A 173 4.35 -26.70 11.39
C ASN A 173 4.20 -27.03 12.87
N ILE A 174 2.94 -27.22 13.31
CA ILE A 174 2.60 -27.56 14.68
C ILE A 174 2.06 -28.98 14.68
N ASP A 175 2.45 -29.77 15.66
CA ASP A 175 1.83 -31.07 15.90
C ASP A 175 0.46 -30.86 16.52
N LEU A 176 -0.58 -31.25 15.79
CA LEU A 176 -1.96 -31.07 16.24
C LEU A 176 -2.28 -31.91 17.47
N GLU A 177 -1.64 -33.07 17.63
CA GLU A 177 -1.83 -33.97 18.77
C GLU A 177 -1.32 -33.31 20.06
N GLU A 178 -0.16 -32.64 20.01
CA GLU A 178 0.42 -31.93 21.15
C GLU A 178 -0.49 -30.75 21.58
N VAL A 179 -1.03 -30.00 20.63
CA VAL A 179 -1.94 -28.89 20.92
C VAL A 179 -3.26 -29.38 21.52
N ILE A 180 -3.84 -30.44 20.98
CA ILE A 180 -5.09 -31.01 21.51
C ILE A 180 -4.89 -31.53 22.92
N ASN A 181 -3.79 -32.25 23.18
CA ASN A 181 -3.49 -32.77 24.52
C ASN A 181 -3.30 -31.64 25.53
N SER A 182 -2.59 -30.57 25.16
CA SER A 182 -2.43 -29.39 26.02
C SER A 182 -3.77 -28.75 26.40
N VAL A 183 -4.68 -28.59 25.42
CA VAL A 183 -6.02 -28.03 25.66
C VAL A 183 -6.86 -28.96 26.57
N VAL A 184 -6.79 -30.27 26.34
CA VAL A 184 -7.53 -31.26 27.19
C VAL A 184 -7.01 -31.26 28.62
N ASP A 185 -5.71 -31.14 28.81
CA ASP A 185 -5.08 -31.08 30.13
C ASP A 185 -5.51 -29.80 30.89
N ASP A 186 -5.56 -28.66 30.20
CA ASP A 186 -6.07 -27.41 30.79
C ASP A 186 -7.53 -27.49 31.22
N PHE A 187 -8.38 -28.19 30.46
CA PHE A 187 -9.79 -28.43 30.84
C PHE A 187 -9.97 -29.44 31.96
N ASN A 188 -9.09 -30.43 32.09
CA ASN A 188 -9.15 -31.42 33.16
C ASN A 188 -8.53 -30.96 34.49
N GLY A 189 -7.80 -29.83 34.47
CA GLY A 189 -7.19 -29.24 35.67
C GLY A 189 -8.10 -28.27 36.44
N ILE A 190 -9.33 -28.04 35.96
CA ILE A 190 -10.36 -27.22 36.61
C ILE A 190 -11.37 -28.16 37.29
#